data_6bb0eb1d054e1aaf93b5c3c994014d94
#
_entry.id   6bb0eb1d054e1aaf93b5c3c994014d94
#
_cell.length_a   1.000
_cell.length_b   1.000
_cell.length_c   1.000
_cell.angle_alpha   90.00
_cell.angle_beta   90.00
_cell.angle_gamma   90.00
#
_symmetry.space_group_name_H-M   'P 1'
#
loop_
_entity.id
_entity.type
_entity.pdbx_description
1 polymer ?
#
loop_
_entity_poly.entity_id
_entity_poly.type
_entity_poly.pdbx_seq_one_letter_code
_entity_poly.pdbx_strand_id
1 'polypeptide(L)'
;ILMDEAHRYHADASKKAINELRPIPGLEMTATPTDEKGKSFKNIVYEYNLAQALDDGKYVKIPTVARRKNFSKGTMSDEKLDVLKIEDAINIHERTKVQLELYARNTNQQLVKPFILVVCRNIGHAERTKTLIEEELFDGRYAGKVLQIDSSTKKAEDIEKLFVSLESTDNQIEIVIHVNMLKAGW
;
A
#
# COMPACT_ATOMS: atom_id res chain seq x y z
N ILE A 1 15.44 -3.88 24.13
CA ILE A 1 15.29 -3.75 22.67
C ILE A 1 13.84 -3.54 22.35
N LEU A 2 13.55 -2.62 21.44
CA LEU A 2 12.24 -2.42 20.84
C LEU A 2 12.29 -2.94 19.40
N MET A 3 11.37 -3.83 19.03
CA MET A 3 11.31 -4.46 17.71
C MET A 3 9.94 -4.22 17.10
N ASP A 4 9.91 -3.45 16.00
CA ASP A 4 8.73 -3.30 15.17
C ASP A 4 8.69 -4.40 14.11
N GLU A 5 7.48 -4.78 13.66
CA GLU A 5 7.27 -5.90 12.75
C GLU A 5 7.95 -7.20 13.22
N ALA A 6 7.83 -7.49 14.51
CA ALA A 6 8.58 -8.54 15.20
C ALA A 6 8.43 -9.93 14.57
N HIS A 7 7.34 -10.21 13.87
CA HIS A 7 7.15 -11.46 13.13
C HIS A 7 8.28 -11.77 12.14
N ARG A 8 9.02 -10.74 11.67
CA ARG A 8 10.16 -10.89 10.74
C ARG A 8 11.45 -11.37 11.43
N TYR A 9 11.54 -11.26 12.75
CA TYR A 9 12.75 -11.56 13.52
C TYR A 9 12.69 -12.90 14.26
N HIS A 10 11.67 -13.70 14.01
CA HIS A 10 11.48 -14.99 14.67
C HIS A 10 12.21 -16.17 14.01
N ALA A 11 12.91 -15.95 12.90
CA ALA A 11 13.84 -16.93 12.33
C ALA A 11 15.03 -17.19 13.28
N ASP A 12 15.54 -18.43 13.31
CA ASP A 12 16.58 -18.83 14.26
C ASP A 12 17.86 -17.97 14.18
N ALA A 13 18.26 -17.57 12.97
CA ALA A 13 19.42 -16.69 12.77
C ALA A 13 19.20 -15.30 13.39
N SER A 14 18.01 -14.72 13.21
CA SER A 14 17.65 -13.41 13.78
C SER A 14 17.59 -13.47 15.30
N LYS A 15 16.97 -14.51 15.85
CA LYS A 15 16.94 -14.74 17.31
C LYS A 15 18.34 -14.84 17.91
N LYS A 16 19.23 -15.56 17.24
CA LYS A 16 20.64 -15.69 17.68
C LYS A 16 21.32 -14.32 17.71
N ALA A 17 21.21 -13.52 16.64
CA ALA A 17 21.79 -12.20 16.56
C ALA A 17 21.24 -11.26 17.65
N ILE A 18 19.93 -11.27 17.90
CA ILE A 18 19.30 -10.49 18.98
C ILE A 18 19.80 -10.92 20.35
N ASN A 19 19.93 -12.22 20.60
CA ASN A 19 20.41 -12.74 21.87
C ASN A 19 21.90 -12.40 22.12
N GLU A 20 22.71 -12.30 21.08
CA GLU A 20 24.12 -11.86 21.19
C GLU A 20 24.25 -10.45 21.74
N LEU A 21 23.24 -9.58 21.53
CA LEU A 21 23.16 -8.24 22.12
C LEU A 21 22.85 -8.23 23.62
N ARG A 22 22.50 -9.41 24.21
CA ARG A 22 22.16 -9.60 25.62
C ARG A 22 21.15 -8.56 26.15
N PRO A 23 19.98 -8.38 25.50
CA PRO A 23 19.01 -7.40 25.96
C PRO A 23 18.42 -7.81 27.32
N ILE A 24 18.25 -6.85 28.22
CA ILE A 24 17.58 -7.09 29.51
C ILE A 24 16.08 -7.32 29.29
N PRO A 25 15.31 -6.38 28.67
CA PRO A 25 13.97 -6.61 28.14
C PRO A 25 13.96 -6.51 26.62
N GLY A 26 13.01 -7.21 26.01
CA GLY A 26 12.58 -7.03 24.62
C GLY A 26 11.10 -6.72 24.58
N LEU A 27 10.72 -5.65 23.86
CA LEU A 27 9.33 -5.37 23.53
C LEU A 27 9.15 -5.58 22.02
N GLU A 28 8.23 -6.47 21.69
CA GLU A 28 7.88 -6.83 20.32
C GLU A 28 6.55 -6.19 19.94
N MET A 29 6.51 -5.50 18.82
CA MET A 29 5.28 -4.96 18.23
C MET A 29 5.04 -5.62 16.88
N THR A 30 3.82 -6.04 16.62
CA THR A 30 3.46 -6.66 15.34
C THR A 30 1.93 -6.68 15.16
N ALA A 31 1.48 -6.50 13.93
CA ALA A 31 0.08 -6.73 13.56
C ALA A 31 -0.27 -8.22 13.43
N THR A 32 0.74 -9.09 13.28
CA THR A 32 0.58 -10.54 13.08
C THR A 32 1.42 -11.29 14.11
N PRO A 33 0.88 -11.57 15.33
CA PRO A 33 1.64 -12.20 16.42
C PRO A 33 1.80 -13.72 16.22
N THR A 34 2.29 -14.11 15.04
CA THR A 34 2.60 -15.49 14.65
C THR A 34 3.95 -15.56 13.98
N ASP A 35 4.69 -16.63 14.21
CA ASP A 35 5.93 -16.91 13.49
C ASP A 35 5.64 -17.45 12.06
N GLU A 36 6.69 -17.64 11.27
CA GLU A 36 6.61 -18.17 9.90
C GLU A 36 5.95 -19.56 9.81
N LYS A 37 5.89 -20.29 10.90
CA LYS A 37 5.26 -21.61 11.03
C LYS A 37 3.80 -21.52 11.53
N GLY A 38 3.26 -20.31 11.66
CA GLY A 38 1.90 -20.06 12.14
C GLY A 38 1.72 -20.26 13.66
N LYS A 39 2.81 -20.34 14.44
CA LYS A 39 2.73 -20.49 15.90
C LYS A 39 2.59 -19.11 16.53
N SER A 40 1.58 -18.95 17.38
CA SER A 40 1.33 -17.69 18.09
C SER A 40 2.47 -17.34 19.06
N PHE A 41 2.73 -16.03 19.18
CA PHE A 41 3.66 -15.49 20.16
C PHE A 41 3.19 -15.79 21.58
N LYS A 42 4.14 -15.92 22.48
CA LYS A 42 3.88 -16.08 23.90
C LYS A 42 3.98 -14.71 24.59
N ASN A 43 3.32 -14.59 25.75
CA ASN A 43 3.39 -13.42 26.60
C ASN A 43 2.92 -12.12 25.90
N ILE A 44 1.78 -12.17 25.19
CA ILE A 44 1.12 -10.98 24.67
C ILE A 44 0.64 -10.16 25.87
N VAL A 45 1.24 -9.00 26.08
CA VAL A 45 0.96 -8.11 27.22
C VAL A 45 -0.13 -7.08 26.91
N TYR A 46 -0.31 -6.78 25.63
CA TYR A 46 -1.34 -5.86 25.15
C TYR A 46 -1.76 -6.22 23.72
N GLU A 47 -3.04 -6.14 23.45
CA GLU A 47 -3.62 -6.34 22.12
C GLU A 47 -4.59 -5.20 21.82
N TYR A 48 -4.43 -4.58 20.66
CA TYR A 48 -5.35 -3.61 20.09
C TYR A 48 -5.80 -4.11 18.72
N ASN A 49 -6.86 -4.89 18.74
CA ASN A 49 -7.30 -5.59 17.55
C ASN A 49 -8.08 -4.67 16.58
N LEU A 50 -8.25 -5.13 15.33
CA LEU A 50 -8.92 -4.36 14.29
C LEU A 50 -10.37 -3.97 14.67
N ALA A 51 -11.08 -4.84 15.39
CA ALA A 51 -12.45 -4.54 15.81
C ALA A 51 -12.48 -3.36 16.78
N GLN A 52 -11.56 -3.32 17.76
CA GLN A 52 -11.42 -2.18 18.67
C GLN A 52 -11.03 -0.91 17.92
N ALA A 53 -10.07 -1.01 16.99
CA ALA A 53 -9.63 0.13 16.18
C ALA A 53 -10.76 0.74 15.32
N LEU A 54 -11.64 -0.10 14.77
CA LEU A 54 -12.82 0.31 14.01
C LEU A 54 -13.90 0.94 14.90
N ASP A 55 -14.12 0.38 16.09
CA ASP A 55 -15.09 0.90 17.07
C ASP A 55 -14.67 2.26 17.60
N ASP A 56 -13.40 2.44 17.92
CA ASP A 56 -12.83 3.72 18.32
C ASP A 56 -12.94 4.82 17.25
N GLY A 57 -12.98 4.44 15.97
CA GLY A 57 -13.19 5.34 14.84
C GLY A 57 -12.10 6.41 14.62
N LYS A 58 -10.98 6.33 15.37
CA LYS A 58 -9.93 7.36 15.38
C LYS A 58 -8.79 7.06 14.42
N TYR A 59 -8.34 5.81 14.37
CA TYR A 59 -7.08 5.43 13.71
C TYR A 59 -7.29 4.61 12.45
N VAL A 60 -8.41 3.91 12.36
CA VAL A 60 -8.72 3.04 11.22
C VAL A 60 -10.12 3.35 10.71
N LYS A 61 -10.26 3.43 9.38
CA LYS A 61 -11.56 3.54 8.70
C LYS A 61 -11.86 2.24 7.95
N ILE A 62 -13.13 1.90 7.85
CA ILE A 62 -13.57 0.74 7.06
C ILE A 62 -13.28 1.01 5.58
N PRO A 63 -12.48 0.17 4.91
CA PRO A 63 -12.23 0.33 3.49
C PRO A 63 -13.49 0.03 2.69
N THR A 64 -13.76 0.84 1.68
CA THR A 64 -14.84 0.57 0.73
C THR A 64 -14.34 -0.38 -0.35
N VAL A 65 -14.97 -1.55 -0.46
CA VAL A 65 -14.65 -2.52 -1.51
C VAL A 65 -15.62 -2.34 -2.68
N ALA A 66 -15.11 -1.85 -3.80
CA ALA A 66 -15.85 -1.78 -5.04
C ALA A 66 -15.85 -3.14 -5.76
N ARG A 67 -17.03 -3.57 -6.23
CA ARG A 67 -17.21 -4.81 -7.01
C ARG A 67 -18.06 -4.54 -8.22
N ARG A 68 -17.71 -5.11 -9.37
CA ARG A 68 -18.57 -5.13 -10.53
C ARG A 68 -19.74 -6.10 -10.28
N LYS A 69 -20.98 -5.62 -10.48
CA LYS A 69 -22.16 -6.48 -10.45
C LYS A 69 -22.13 -7.39 -11.70
N ASN A 70 -22.52 -8.66 -11.50
CA ASN A 70 -22.62 -9.65 -12.58
C ASN A 70 -21.31 -9.90 -13.36
N PHE A 71 -20.16 -9.68 -12.72
CA PHE A 71 -18.85 -9.98 -13.31
C PHE A 71 -18.46 -11.44 -13.05
N SER A 72 -18.07 -12.13 -14.13
CA SER A 72 -17.44 -13.46 -14.06
C SER A 72 -16.15 -13.39 -14.87
N LYS A 73 -15.03 -13.87 -14.31
CA LYS A 73 -13.75 -13.94 -15.01
C LYS A 73 -13.88 -14.80 -16.30
N GLY A 74 -14.64 -15.88 -16.25
CA GLY A 74 -14.84 -16.81 -17.38
C GLY A 74 -13.49 -17.24 -17.98
N THR A 75 -13.38 -17.12 -19.32
CA THR A 75 -12.17 -17.41 -20.10
C THR A 75 -11.26 -16.18 -20.31
N MET A 76 -11.49 -15.08 -19.60
CA MET A 76 -10.69 -13.86 -19.74
C MET A 76 -9.24 -14.11 -19.32
N SER A 77 -8.28 -13.65 -20.13
CA SER A 77 -6.86 -13.71 -19.77
C SER A 77 -6.55 -12.79 -18.60
N ASP A 78 -5.45 -13.06 -17.89
CA ASP A 78 -5.03 -12.24 -16.77
C ASP A 78 -4.67 -10.82 -17.20
N GLU A 79 -4.10 -10.63 -18.39
CA GLU A 79 -3.80 -9.32 -18.96
C GLU A 79 -5.07 -8.48 -19.16
N LYS A 80 -6.12 -9.06 -19.76
CA LYS A 80 -7.40 -8.37 -19.93
C LYS A 80 -8.05 -8.03 -18.60
N LEU A 81 -7.90 -8.93 -17.63
CA LEU A 81 -8.40 -8.67 -16.28
C LEU A 81 -7.64 -7.53 -15.60
N ASP A 82 -6.33 -7.45 -15.78
CA ASP A 82 -5.52 -6.38 -15.21
C ASP A 82 -5.84 -5.02 -15.87
N VAL A 83 -6.04 -4.96 -17.20
CA VAL A 83 -6.56 -3.76 -17.89
C VAL A 83 -7.87 -3.30 -17.26
N LEU A 84 -8.83 -4.20 -17.12
CA LEU A 84 -10.15 -3.91 -16.56
C LEU A 84 -10.08 -3.35 -15.14
N LYS A 85 -9.20 -3.91 -14.28
CA LYS A 85 -8.99 -3.41 -12.92
C LYS A 85 -8.40 -2.01 -12.89
N ILE A 86 -7.47 -1.73 -13.79
CA ILE A 86 -6.82 -0.43 -13.91
C ILE A 86 -7.83 0.61 -14.37
N GLU A 87 -8.63 0.32 -15.40
CA GLU A 87 -9.70 1.20 -15.86
C GLU A 87 -10.70 1.53 -14.73
N ASP A 88 -11.12 0.51 -13.95
CA ASP A 88 -12.01 0.71 -12.83
C ASP A 88 -11.36 1.58 -11.73
N ALA A 89 -10.10 1.32 -11.42
CA ALA A 89 -9.36 2.10 -10.42
C ALA A 89 -9.23 3.56 -10.83
N ILE A 90 -8.91 3.84 -12.09
CA ILE A 90 -8.80 5.20 -12.63
C ILE A 90 -10.16 5.88 -12.62
N ASN A 91 -11.22 5.22 -13.01
CA ASN A 91 -12.58 5.79 -12.96
C ASN A 91 -13.02 6.13 -11.52
N ILE A 92 -12.67 5.29 -10.54
CA ILE A 92 -12.92 5.56 -9.12
C ILE A 92 -12.09 6.76 -8.67
N HIS A 93 -10.82 6.80 -9.04
CA HIS A 93 -9.90 7.89 -8.72
C HIS A 93 -10.41 9.25 -9.21
N GLU A 94 -10.82 9.34 -10.46
CA GLU A 94 -11.36 10.59 -11.02
C GLU A 94 -12.61 11.07 -10.27
N ARG A 95 -13.52 10.15 -9.91
CA ARG A 95 -14.67 10.49 -9.08
C ARG A 95 -14.27 10.95 -7.68
N THR A 96 -13.28 10.29 -7.08
CA THR A 96 -12.78 10.63 -5.75
C THR A 96 -12.15 12.02 -5.75
N LYS A 97 -11.40 12.40 -6.78
CA LYS A 97 -10.85 13.75 -6.94
C LYS A 97 -11.95 14.80 -6.86
N VAL A 98 -13.00 14.65 -7.67
CA VAL A 98 -14.14 15.57 -7.69
C VAL A 98 -14.83 15.65 -6.33
N GLN A 99 -15.04 14.51 -5.67
CA GLN A 99 -15.68 14.47 -4.35
C GLN A 99 -14.85 15.18 -3.29
N LEU A 100 -13.53 14.99 -3.29
CA LEU A 100 -12.61 15.65 -2.35
C LEU A 100 -12.53 17.16 -2.60
N GLU A 101 -12.54 17.60 -3.85
CA GLU A 101 -12.60 19.03 -4.19
C GLU A 101 -13.91 19.67 -3.68
N LEU A 102 -15.04 19.03 -3.92
CA LEU A 102 -16.34 19.51 -3.43
C LEU A 102 -16.38 19.55 -1.90
N TYR A 103 -15.86 18.50 -1.25
CA TYR A 103 -15.76 18.46 0.21
C TYR A 103 -14.90 19.59 0.76
N ALA A 104 -13.70 19.78 0.21
CA ALA A 104 -12.79 20.84 0.64
C ALA A 104 -13.42 22.24 0.51
N ARG A 105 -14.12 22.51 -0.63
CA ARG A 105 -14.83 23.78 -0.83
C ARG A 105 -15.98 23.98 0.16
N ASN A 106 -16.79 22.95 0.38
CA ASN A 106 -17.99 23.05 1.24
C ASN A 106 -17.65 23.14 2.73
N THR A 107 -16.53 22.57 3.15
CA THR A 107 -16.12 22.51 4.57
C THR A 107 -14.99 23.48 4.90
N ASN A 108 -14.48 24.22 3.93
CA ASN A 108 -13.31 25.10 4.06
C ASN A 108 -12.09 24.34 4.66
N GLN A 109 -11.92 23.08 4.24
CA GLN A 109 -10.79 22.23 4.63
C GLN A 109 -9.72 22.21 3.55
N GLN A 110 -8.50 21.83 3.92
CA GLN A 110 -7.42 21.63 2.95
C GLN A 110 -7.78 20.50 1.98
N LEU A 111 -7.51 20.73 0.69
CA LEU A 111 -7.70 19.71 -0.34
C LEU A 111 -6.75 18.54 -0.08
N VAL A 112 -7.30 17.34 -0.01
CA VAL A 112 -6.54 16.09 0.06
C VAL A 112 -6.38 15.55 -1.35
N LYS A 113 -5.14 15.27 -1.75
CA LYS A 113 -4.83 14.67 -3.04
C LYS A 113 -4.91 13.14 -2.95
N PRO A 114 -5.84 12.49 -3.66
CA PRO A 114 -5.87 11.03 -3.74
C PRO A 114 -4.81 10.53 -4.73
N PHE A 115 -4.35 9.30 -4.55
CA PHE A 115 -3.53 8.59 -5.53
C PHE A 115 -3.91 7.11 -5.59
N ILE A 116 -3.56 6.44 -6.68
CA ILE A 116 -3.79 5.02 -6.89
C ILE A 116 -2.52 4.26 -6.53
N LEU A 117 -2.65 3.21 -5.71
CA LEU A 117 -1.57 2.27 -5.44
C LEU A 117 -1.82 0.97 -6.22
N VAL A 118 -0.90 0.61 -7.10
CA VAL A 118 -0.95 -0.61 -7.89
C VAL A 118 0.14 -1.57 -7.42
N VAL A 119 -0.28 -2.75 -6.95
CA VAL A 119 0.64 -3.81 -6.51
C VAL A 119 0.85 -4.80 -7.64
N CYS A 120 2.06 -4.87 -8.16
CA CYS A 120 2.43 -5.77 -9.26
C CYS A 120 3.13 -7.03 -8.79
N ARG A 121 3.01 -8.11 -9.57
CA ARG A 121 3.55 -9.44 -9.25
C ARG A 121 5.08 -9.48 -9.33
N ASN A 122 5.65 -8.78 -10.31
CA ASN A 122 7.08 -8.68 -10.57
C ASN A 122 7.39 -7.41 -11.38
N ILE A 123 8.67 -7.10 -11.56
CA ILE A 123 9.16 -5.90 -12.25
C ILE A 123 8.62 -5.83 -13.70
N GLY A 124 8.71 -6.91 -14.46
CA GLY A 124 8.21 -6.93 -15.84
C GLY A 124 6.68 -6.72 -15.94
N HIS A 125 5.92 -7.13 -14.91
CA HIS A 125 4.49 -6.79 -14.83
C HIS A 125 4.31 -5.30 -14.51
N ALA A 126 5.13 -4.72 -13.64
CA ALA A 126 5.08 -3.30 -13.32
C ALA A 126 5.40 -2.41 -14.52
N GLU A 127 6.45 -2.75 -15.30
CA GLU A 127 6.82 -2.04 -16.52
C GLU A 127 5.70 -2.06 -17.56
N ARG A 128 5.14 -3.24 -17.86
CA ARG A 128 4.00 -3.35 -18.79
C ARG A 128 2.78 -2.56 -18.30
N THR A 129 2.49 -2.61 -17.01
CA THR A 129 1.38 -1.86 -16.41
C THR A 129 1.59 -0.37 -16.52
N LYS A 130 2.82 0.10 -16.32
CA LYS A 130 3.17 1.52 -16.51
C LYS A 130 2.97 1.95 -17.95
N THR A 131 3.52 1.23 -18.92
CA THR A 131 3.35 1.51 -20.35
C THR A 131 1.86 1.55 -20.74
N LEU A 132 1.09 0.56 -20.29
CA LEU A 132 -0.35 0.49 -20.53
C LEU A 132 -1.08 1.76 -20.03
N ILE A 133 -0.76 2.22 -18.83
CA ILE A 133 -1.41 3.42 -18.23
C ILE A 133 -0.98 4.70 -18.93
N GLU A 134 0.31 4.84 -19.25
CA GLU A 134 0.87 6.07 -19.80
C GLU A 134 0.59 6.23 -21.30
N GLU A 135 0.52 5.13 -22.07
CA GLU A 135 0.49 5.20 -23.52
C GLU A 135 -0.84 4.71 -24.14
N GLU A 136 -1.49 3.69 -23.55
CA GLU A 136 -2.63 3.04 -24.18
C GLU A 136 -3.98 3.43 -23.59
N LEU A 137 -4.04 3.67 -22.28
CA LEU A 137 -5.29 3.98 -21.60
C LEU A 137 -5.55 5.49 -21.53
N PHE A 138 -6.83 5.86 -21.61
CA PHE A 138 -7.31 7.24 -21.44
C PHE A 138 -6.57 8.29 -22.29
N ASP A 139 -6.23 7.93 -23.53
CA ASP A 139 -5.57 8.79 -24.51
C ASP A 139 -4.27 9.45 -23.97
N GLY A 140 -3.50 8.69 -23.17
CA GLY A 140 -2.23 9.15 -22.61
C GLY A 140 -2.35 10.21 -21.51
N ARG A 141 -3.53 10.43 -20.94
CA ARG A 141 -3.77 11.42 -19.87
C ARG A 141 -2.83 11.26 -18.67
N TYR A 142 -2.36 10.07 -18.42
CA TYR A 142 -1.50 9.73 -17.27
C TYR A 142 -0.01 9.68 -17.63
N ALA A 143 0.38 10.08 -18.83
CA ALA A 143 1.78 10.19 -19.23
C ALA A 143 2.55 11.09 -18.24
N GLY A 144 3.65 10.59 -17.69
CA GLY A 144 4.45 11.29 -16.67
C GLY A 144 3.83 11.41 -15.27
N LYS A 145 2.65 10.80 -15.04
CA LYS A 145 1.97 10.80 -13.74
C LYS A 145 2.06 9.45 -13.01
N VAL A 146 2.78 8.51 -13.57
CA VAL A 146 2.96 7.16 -13.02
C VAL A 146 4.37 7.00 -12.47
N LEU A 147 4.46 6.70 -11.18
CA LEU A 147 5.71 6.39 -10.50
C LEU A 147 5.81 4.88 -10.32
N GLN A 148 6.90 4.28 -10.78
CA GLN A 148 7.22 2.88 -10.48
C GLN A 148 8.30 2.79 -9.41
N ILE A 149 8.08 1.92 -8.42
CA ILE A 149 9.01 1.65 -7.31
C ILE A 149 9.20 0.13 -7.20
N ASP A 150 10.44 -0.30 -7.34
CA ASP A 150 10.84 -1.70 -7.19
C ASP A 150 12.25 -1.78 -6.60
N SER A 151 12.77 -2.98 -6.41
CA SER A 151 14.10 -3.21 -5.81
C SER A 151 15.26 -2.64 -6.62
N SER A 152 15.07 -2.29 -7.89
CA SER A 152 16.06 -1.61 -8.75
C SER A 152 16.01 -0.10 -8.59
N THR A 153 14.94 0.42 -8.02
CA THR A 153 14.71 1.84 -7.82
C THR A 153 15.50 2.33 -6.59
N LYS A 154 16.12 3.47 -6.70
CA LYS A 154 16.94 4.26 -5.77
C LYS A 154 16.98 3.83 -4.27
N LYS A 155 17.99 4.36 -3.56
CA LYS A 155 18.20 4.18 -2.11
C LYS A 155 16.95 4.48 -1.29
N ALA A 156 16.75 3.77 -0.18
CA ALA A 156 15.58 3.89 0.70
C ALA A 156 15.25 5.35 1.12
N GLU A 157 16.29 6.17 1.37
CA GLU A 157 16.13 7.59 1.74
C GLU A 157 15.48 8.46 0.64
N ASP A 158 15.74 8.14 -0.65
CA ASP A 158 15.12 8.86 -1.76
C ASP A 158 13.65 8.46 -1.94
N ILE A 159 13.32 7.22 -1.60
CA ILE A 159 11.95 6.70 -1.65
C ILE A 159 11.11 7.37 -0.57
N GLU A 160 11.62 7.50 0.65
CA GLU A 160 10.92 8.15 1.76
C GLU A 160 10.58 9.62 1.44
N LYS A 161 11.56 10.38 0.95
CA LYS A 161 11.32 11.77 0.50
C LYS A 161 10.28 11.85 -0.61
N LEU A 162 10.30 10.89 -1.51
CA LEU A 162 9.35 10.81 -2.62
C LEU A 162 7.94 10.57 -2.10
N PHE A 163 7.75 9.66 -1.14
CA PHE A 163 6.45 9.40 -0.54
C PHE A 163 5.87 10.60 0.19
N VAL A 164 6.67 11.29 0.99
CA VAL A 164 6.24 12.53 1.65
C VAL A 164 5.78 13.57 0.63
N SER A 165 6.42 13.64 -0.53
CA SER A 165 6.05 14.58 -1.59
C SER A 165 4.76 14.20 -2.34
N LEU A 166 4.34 12.92 -2.33
CA LEU A 166 3.15 12.46 -3.06
C LEU A 166 1.85 13.11 -2.58
N GLU A 167 1.77 13.43 -1.30
CA GLU A 167 0.59 14.07 -0.72
C GLU A 167 0.49 15.56 -1.06
N SER A 168 1.59 16.16 -1.56
CA SER A 168 1.59 17.56 -1.98
C SER A 168 0.72 17.75 -3.21
N THR A 169 -0.09 18.80 -3.22
CA THR A 169 -0.90 19.22 -4.37
C THR A 169 -0.04 19.60 -5.58
N ASP A 170 1.22 19.99 -5.37
CA ASP A 170 2.15 20.39 -6.43
C ASP A 170 2.78 19.18 -7.14
N ASN A 171 2.71 18.00 -6.54
CA ASN A 171 3.22 16.77 -7.13
C ASN A 171 2.26 16.27 -8.21
N GLN A 172 2.79 15.98 -9.41
CA GLN A 172 1.97 15.53 -10.54
C GLN A 172 1.68 14.03 -10.53
N ILE A 173 2.38 13.24 -9.70
CA ILE A 173 2.17 11.78 -9.61
C ILE A 173 0.79 11.49 -9.05
N GLU A 174 0.01 10.71 -9.79
CA GLU A 174 -1.33 10.27 -9.41
C GLU A 174 -1.42 8.75 -9.20
N ILE A 175 -0.47 7.99 -9.77
CA ILE A 175 -0.45 6.52 -9.70
C ILE A 175 0.93 6.05 -9.26
N VAL A 176 0.97 5.20 -8.25
CA VAL A 176 2.20 4.55 -7.78
C VAL A 176 2.09 3.06 -8.02
N ILE A 177 3.03 2.53 -8.80
CA ILE A 177 3.16 1.09 -9.05
C ILE A 177 4.32 0.57 -8.21
N HIS A 178 4.10 -0.52 -7.46
CA HIS A 178 5.19 -1.13 -6.71
C HIS A 178 5.23 -2.66 -6.81
N VAL A 179 6.43 -3.21 -6.59
CA VAL A 179 6.68 -4.65 -6.50
C VAL A 179 7.29 -4.94 -5.14
N ASN A 180 6.54 -5.58 -4.26
CA ASN A 180 6.99 -6.06 -2.93
C ASN A 180 7.58 -5.01 -1.95
N MET A 181 7.68 -3.74 -2.31
CA MET A 181 8.33 -2.71 -1.50
C MET A 181 7.49 -2.23 -0.32
N LEU A 182 6.17 -2.33 -0.41
CA LEU A 182 5.22 -1.81 0.59
C LEU A 182 4.44 -2.92 1.29
N LYS A 183 5.05 -4.09 1.47
CA LYS A 183 4.38 -5.24 2.13
C LYS A 183 4.06 -5.00 3.61
N ALA A 184 4.78 -4.11 4.25
CA ALA A 184 4.66 -3.82 5.68
C ALA A 184 3.94 -2.50 5.97
N GLY A 185 3.30 -1.92 4.96
CA GLY A 185 2.61 -0.64 5.06
C GLY A 185 3.40 0.53 4.46
N TRP A 186 2.82 1.68 4.60
CA TRP A 186 3.26 2.97 4.06
C TRP A 186 3.73 3.84 5.22
#